data_5608b0e0df32639b960bcb0282b0d892
#
_entry.id   5608b0e0df32639b960bcb0282b0d892
#
_cell.length_a   1.000
_cell.length_b   1.000
_cell.length_c   1.000
_cell.angle_alpha   90.00
_cell.angle_beta   90.00
_cell.angle_gamma   90.00
#
_symmetry.space_group_name_H-M   'P 1'
#
loop_
_entity.id
_entity.type
_entity.pdbx_description
1 polymer ?
#
loop_
_entity_poly.entity_id
_entity_poly.type
_entity_poly.pdbx_seq_one_letter_code
_entity_poly.pdbx_strand_id
1 'polypeptide(L)'
;MALPPRPDLSRFQMTAGFMLTPTRFLESCHERMGDYFTLQPQPGRTLVVTVDPEAVKTVFSGDPDVLRAGEGNIVLAPVLGSGSVLLLDGAEHLRHRRMMLPPFHGERMRAYGDAIAEVAEERIARWPRGRAFPALPEMQAITLDVIMRAVFGLDDPARRRAIGAPLRRLLDSVGTRGRVLLLALTSGRTGRLSPWARFARVRREADAVLYEEIARRRADSGAAEGDDVFSLLLAARDEDGEPLTDTELRDELMTLLIAGHETTATALAWALERLVRTPAVLQRL
;
A
#
# COMPACT_ATOMS: atom_id res chain seq x y z
N MET A 1 22.08 -21.79 16.07
CA MET A 1 22.62 -20.42 15.92
C MET A 1 21.91 -19.53 16.93
N ALA A 2 22.61 -18.75 17.74
CA ALA A 2 21.97 -17.84 18.70
C ALA A 2 21.42 -16.60 17.96
N LEU A 3 20.26 -16.12 18.40
CA LEU A 3 19.71 -14.86 17.87
C LEU A 3 20.55 -13.66 18.36
N PRO A 4 20.62 -12.56 17.59
CA PRO A 4 21.22 -11.30 18.03
C PRO A 4 20.61 -10.78 19.35
N PRO A 5 21.30 -9.87 20.08
CA PRO A 5 20.83 -9.34 21.35
C PRO A 5 19.43 -8.72 21.23
N ARG A 6 18.71 -8.71 22.34
CA ARG A 6 17.33 -8.22 22.42
C ARG A 6 17.25 -7.12 23.48
N PRO A 7 16.46 -6.02 23.26
CA PRO A 7 16.22 -5.02 24.28
C PRO A 7 15.46 -5.62 25.46
N ASP A 8 15.84 -5.23 26.68
CA ASP A 8 15.13 -5.61 27.90
C ASP A 8 13.87 -4.76 28.06
N LEU A 9 12.89 -5.06 27.21
CA LEU A 9 11.61 -4.36 27.13
C LEU A 9 10.46 -5.40 27.06
N SER A 10 9.35 -5.06 27.66
CA SER A 10 8.13 -5.83 27.50
C SER A 10 7.63 -5.80 26.03
N ARG A 11 6.87 -6.79 25.62
CA ARG A 11 6.26 -6.83 24.27
C ARG A 11 5.43 -5.59 23.97
N PHE A 12 4.70 -5.09 24.96
CA PHE A 12 3.92 -3.86 24.83
C PHE A 12 4.81 -2.66 24.52
N GLN A 13 5.91 -2.48 25.27
CA GLN A 13 6.87 -1.38 25.06
C GLN A 13 7.53 -1.48 23.68
N MET A 14 7.92 -2.70 23.25
CA MET A 14 8.47 -2.91 21.90
C MET A 14 7.45 -2.57 20.81
N THR A 15 6.21 -3.04 20.95
CA THR A 15 5.13 -2.74 19.98
C THR A 15 4.82 -1.25 19.93
N ALA A 16 4.69 -0.62 21.09
CA ALA A 16 4.43 0.82 21.20
C ALA A 16 5.56 1.64 20.60
N GLY A 17 6.82 1.34 20.95
CA GLY A 17 8.01 2.01 20.41
C GLY A 17 8.08 1.88 18.88
N PHE A 18 7.93 0.66 18.38
CA PHE A 18 7.99 0.37 16.95
C PHE A 18 6.84 1.03 16.15
N MET A 19 5.63 1.13 16.73
CA MET A 19 4.47 1.69 16.04
C MET A 19 4.37 3.22 16.17
N LEU A 20 4.70 3.78 17.31
CA LEU A 20 4.48 5.21 17.58
C LEU A 20 5.70 6.08 17.25
N THR A 21 6.90 5.58 17.51
CA THR A 21 8.16 6.32 17.31
C THR A 21 9.24 5.43 16.67
N PRO A 22 8.98 4.83 15.48
CA PRO A 22 9.85 3.78 14.93
C PRO A 22 11.30 4.23 14.78
N THR A 23 11.57 5.40 14.23
CA THR A 23 12.94 5.88 14.00
C THR A 23 13.71 5.98 15.30
N ARG A 24 13.19 6.73 16.27
CA ARG A 24 13.85 6.89 17.58
C ARG A 24 14.02 5.56 18.32
N PHE A 25 13.03 4.69 18.21
CA PHE A 25 13.07 3.38 18.85
C PHE A 25 14.16 2.50 18.24
N LEU A 26 14.23 2.42 16.92
CA LEU A 26 15.24 1.63 16.21
C LEU A 26 16.64 2.20 16.38
N GLU A 27 16.81 3.53 16.33
CA GLU A 27 18.08 4.21 16.64
C GLU A 27 18.56 3.89 18.05
N SER A 28 17.69 4.00 19.05
CA SER A 28 18.03 3.65 20.44
C SER A 28 18.40 2.17 20.61
N CYS A 29 17.78 1.26 19.84
CA CYS A 29 18.15 -0.15 19.83
C CYS A 29 19.52 -0.36 19.20
N HIS A 30 19.79 0.27 18.05
CA HIS A 30 21.08 0.23 17.38
C HIS A 30 22.22 0.76 18.26
N GLU A 31 22.06 1.93 18.88
CA GLU A 31 23.05 2.54 19.78
C GLU A 31 23.44 1.63 20.95
N ARG A 32 22.48 0.82 21.46
CA ARG A 32 22.68 -0.05 22.61
C ARG A 32 23.19 -1.45 22.26
N MET A 33 22.82 -1.97 21.11
CA MET A 33 23.00 -3.38 20.78
C MET A 33 23.87 -3.61 19.54
N GLY A 34 24.22 -2.55 18.80
CA GLY A 34 24.98 -2.62 17.56
C GLY A 34 24.12 -2.91 16.33
N ASP A 35 24.77 -3.32 15.25
CA ASP A 35 24.20 -3.41 13.90
C ASP A 35 23.16 -4.51 13.73
N TYR A 36 23.08 -5.44 14.66
CA TYR A 36 22.14 -6.56 14.63
C TYR A 36 21.42 -6.69 15.96
N PHE A 37 20.09 -6.66 15.96
CA PHE A 37 19.31 -6.88 17.16
C PHE A 37 17.97 -7.58 16.86
N THR A 38 17.39 -8.17 17.89
CA THR A 38 16.15 -8.96 17.78
C THR A 38 15.00 -8.23 18.46
N LEU A 39 13.88 -8.09 17.75
CA LEU A 39 12.62 -7.60 18.30
C LEU A 39 11.56 -8.70 18.30
N GLN A 40 10.73 -8.75 19.33
CA GLN A 40 9.61 -9.66 19.46
C GLN A 40 8.33 -8.89 19.85
N PRO A 41 7.80 -8.06 18.95
CA PRO A 41 6.65 -7.21 19.26
C PRO A 41 5.35 -7.99 19.46
N GLN A 42 5.26 -9.18 18.86
CA GLN A 42 4.07 -10.04 18.93
C GLN A 42 4.46 -11.48 19.30
N PRO A 43 3.55 -12.27 19.94
CA PRO A 43 3.78 -13.69 20.18
C PRO A 43 4.06 -14.42 18.87
N GLY A 44 5.08 -15.29 18.88
CA GLY A 44 5.46 -16.11 17.72
C GLY A 44 6.13 -15.35 16.57
N ARG A 45 6.28 -14.02 16.64
CA ARG A 45 7.01 -13.25 15.62
C ARG A 45 8.33 -12.74 16.16
N THR A 46 9.40 -13.17 15.52
CA THR A 46 10.76 -12.69 15.77
C THR A 46 11.22 -11.90 14.55
N LEU A 47 11.62 -10.65 14.78
CA LEU A 47 12.20 -9.77 13.78
C LEU A 47 13.68 -9.61 14.10
N VAL A 48 14.56 -9.97 13.20
CA VAL A 48 15.97 -9.58 13.24
C VAL A 48 16.12 -8.31 12.42
N VAL A 49 16.58 -7.26 13.07
CA VAL A 49 16.83 -5.96 12.45
C VAL A 49 18.32 -5.81 12.22
N THR A 50 18.70 -5.32 11.06
CA THR A 50 20.09 -4.99 10.75
C THR A 50 20.20 -3.62 10.10
N VAL A 51 21.29 -2.90 10.38
CA VAL A 51 21.72 -1.68 9.71
C VAL A 51 23.03 -1.88 8.95
N ASP A 52 23.59 -3.09 8.97
CA ASP A 52 24.80 -3.45 8.24
C ASP A 52 24.51 -3.46 6.71
N PRO A 53 25.23 -2.62 5.91
CA PRO A 53 24.99 -2.52 4.47
C PRO A 53 25.16 -3.85 3.71
N GLU A 54 26.12 -4.70 4.11
CA GLU A 54 26.37 -5.98 3.44
C GLU A 54 25.25 -6.99 3.75
N ALA A 55 24.73 -7.00 4.97
CA ALA A 55 23.57 -7.80 5.30
C ALA A 55 22.32 -7.32 4.56
N VAL A 56 22.10 -6.00 4.48
CA VAL A 56 21.00 -5.40 3.71
C VAL A 56 21.10 -5.83 2.25
N LYS A 57 22.28 -5.70 1.63
CA LYS A 57 22.52 -6.15 0.27
C LYS A 57 22.22 -7.65 0.09
N THR A 58 22.68 -8.49 1.02
CA THR A 58 22.43 -9.94 1.01
C THR A 58 20.94 -10.26 1.04
N VAL A 59 20.16 -9.56 1.89
CA VAL A 59 18.71 -9.74 1.98
C VAL A 59 18.01 -9.33 0.67
N PHE A 60 18.39 -8.20 0.08
CA PHE A 60 17.75 -7.69 -1.16
C PHE A 60 18.18 -8.42 -2.44
N SER A 61 19.31 -9.11 -2.44
CA SER A 61 19.82 -9.88 -3.60
C SER A 61 19.81 -11.39 -3.39
N GLY A 62 19.29 -11.85 -2.26
CA GLY A 62 19.27 -13.27 -1.91
C GLY A 62 18.23 -14.06 -2.68
N ASP A 63 18.37 -15.38 -2.59
CA ASP A 63 17.46 -16.32 -3.25
C ASP A 63 16.04 -16.18 -2.70
N PRO A 64 15.03 -15.87 -3.53
CA PRO A 64 13.64 -15.72 -3.10
C PRO A 64 13.01 -17.02 -2.58
N ASP A 65 13.57 -18.20 -2.90
CA ASP A 65 13.10 -19.47 -2.33
C ASP A 65 13.54 -19.64 -0.87
N VAL A 66 14.58 -18.91 -0.46
CA VAL A 66 15.08 -18.89 0.93
C VAL A 66 14.56 -17.69 1.69
N LEU A 67 14.56 -16.51 1.06
CA LEU A 67 14.15 -15.21 1.66
C LEU A 67 12.72 -14.87 1.24
N ARG A 68 11.76 -15.47 1.90
CA ARG A 68 10.34 -15.36 1.60
C ARG A 68 9.73 -14.07 2.16
N ALA A 69 9.61 -13.06 1.31
CA ALA A 69 9.08 -11.74 1.69
C ALA A 69 7.58 -11.79 2.02
N GLY A 70 6.81 -12.64 1.34
CA GLY A 70 5.37 -12.81 1.55
C GLY A 70 5.03 -13.25 2.97
N GLU A 71 5.78 -14.22 3.51
CA GLU A 71 5.64 -14.64 4.91
C GLU A 71 5.86 -13.47 5.89
N GLY A 72 6.82 -12.59 5.58
CA GLY A 72 7.08 -11.37 6.36
C GLY A 72 5.93 -10.38 6.33
N ASN A 73 5.25 -10.28 5.21
CA ASN A 73 4.17 -9.32 4.93
C ASN A 73 2.78 -9.78 5.36
N ILE A 74 2.62 -10.97 5.94
CA ILE A 74 1.32 -11.53 6.34
C ILE A 74 0.45 -10.58 7.19
N VAL A 75 1.06 -9.63 7.88
CA VAL A 75 0.36 -8.59 8.64
C VAL A 75 -0.54 -7.72 7.75
N LEU A 76 -0.28 -7.64 6.46
CA LEU A 76 -1.06 -6.88 5.47
C LEU A 76 -2.26 -7.68 4.92
N ALA A 77 -2.31 -9.00 5.13
CA ALA A 77 -3.36 -9.88 4.63
C ALA A 77 -4.79 -9.42 4.96
N PRO A 78 -5.09 -8.87 6.16
CA PRO A 78 -6.43 -8.40 6.47
C PRO A 78 -6.91 -7.25 5.57
N VAL A 79 -6.01 -6.51 4.93
CA VAL A 79 -6.33 -5.38 4.05
C VAL A 79 -6.20 -5.77 2.59
N LEU A 80 -5.07 -6.37 2.21
CA LEU A 80 -4.75 -6.70 0.82
C LEU A 80 -5.52 -7.94 0.33
N GLY A 81 -5.69 -8.94 1.18
CA GLY A 81 -6.10 -10.28 0.81
C GLY A 81 -4.90 -11.21 0.62
N SER A 82 -5.13 -12.52 0.70
CA SER A 82 -4.05 -13.53 0.64
C SER A 82 -3.46 -13.74 -0.75
N GLY A 83 -4.18 -13.35 -1.81
CA GLY A 83 -3.73 -13.42 -3.19
C GLY A 83 -2.93 -12.20 -3.67
N SER A 84 -2.62 -11.24 -2.80
CA SER A 84 -1.78 -10.09 -3.14
C SER A 84 -0.35 -10.50 -3.46
N VAL A 85 0.23 -9.99 -4.52
CA VAL A 85 1.64 -10.21 -4.90
C VAL A 85 2.63 -9.89 -3.75
N LEU A 86 2.26 -9.02 -2.83
CA LEU A 86 3.08 -8.68 -1.65
C LEU A 86 3.07 -9.78 -0.57
N LEU A 87 2.12 -10.70 -0.62
CA LEU A 87 1.98 -11.79 0.34
C LEU A 87 2.33 -13.16 -0.25
N LEU A 88 2.48 -13.24 -1.55
CA LEU A 88 2.86 -14.46 -2.25
C LEU A 88 4.38 -14.64 -2.25
N ASP A 89 4.82 -15.89 -2.31
CA ASP A 89 6.22 -16.29 -2.42
C ASP A 89 6.39 -17.31 -3.56
N GLY A 90 7.62 -17.56 -4.00
CA GLY A 90 7.96 -18.58 -4.97
C GLY A 90 7.25 -18.45 -6.32
N ALA A 91 6.76 -19.55 -6.85
CA ALA A 91 6.15 -19.62 -8.18
C ALA A 91 4.86 -18.79 -8.30
N GLU A 92 4.03 -18.75 -7.26
CA GLU A 92 2.81 -17.93 -7.25
C GLU A 92 3.11 -16.44 -7.31
N HIS A 93 4.10 -15.98 -6.54
CA HIS A 93 4.56 -14.60 -6.62
C HIS A 93 5.04 -14.25 -8.03
N LEU A 94 5.84 -15.12 -8.65
CA LEU A 94 6.36 -14.89 -10.01
C LEU A 94 5.23 -14.87 -11.06
N ARG A 95 4.23 -15.76 -10.92
CA ARG A 95 3.04 -15.78 -11.78
C ARG A 95 2.31 -14.42 -11.71
N HIS A 96 1.93 -13.96 -10.53
CA HIS A 96 1.25 -12.68 -10.33
C HIS A 96 2.09 -11.51 -10.81
N ARG A 97 3.38 -11.47 -10.47
CA ARG A 97 4.29 -10.41 -10.89
C ARG A 97 4.37 -10.28 -12.40
N ARG A 98 4.48 -11.41 -13.14
CA ARG A 98 4.52 -11.41 -14.62
C ARG A 98 3.23 -10.87 -15.21
N MET A 99 2.08 -11.23 -14.66
CA MET A 99 0.78 -10.73 -15.11
C MET A 99 0.58 -9.23 -14.82
N MET A 100 1.16 -8.73 -13.73
CA MET A 100 1.05 -7.33 -13.30
C MET A 100 2.05 -6.38 -13.98
N LEU A 101 3.16 -6.86 -14.53
CA LEU A 101 4.20 -6.01 -15.10
C LEU A 101 3.80 -5.24 -16.38
N PRO A 102 3.09 -5.83 -17.35
CA PRO A 102 2.82 -5.20 -18.65
C PRO A 102 2.15 -3.82 -18.58
N PRO A 103 1.19 -3.54 -17.66
CA PRO A 103 0.58 -2.22 -17.52
C PRO A 103 1.56 -1.07 -17.21
N PHE A 104 2.74 -1.39 -16.64
CA PHE A 104 3.69 -0.38 -16.14
C PHE A 104 4.89 -0.15 -17.08
N HIS A 105 4.79 -0.53 -18.37
CA HIS A 105 5.89 -0.39 -19.33
C HIS A 105 5.49 0.40 -20.58
N GLY A 106 6.49 1.03 -21.22
CA GLY A 106 6.39 1.61 -22.55
C GLY A 106 5.52 2.86 -22.65
N GLU A 107 4.77 2.96 -23.75
CA GLU A 107 3.95 4.15 -24.09
C GLU A 107 2.80 4.41 -23.12
N ARG A 108 2.31 3.37 -22.42
CA ARG A 108 1.25 3.51 -21.40
C ARG A 108 1.64 4.43 -20.27
N MET A 109 2.91 4.41 -19.86
CA MET A 109 3.41 5.33 -18.84
C MET A 109 3.29 6.80 -19.25
N ARG A 110 3.34 7.10 -20.55
CA ARG A 110 3.12 8.46 -21.07
C ARG A 110 1.65 8.86 -20.97
N ALA A 111 0.73 7.96 -21.35
CA ALA A 111 -0.71 8.20 -21.22
C ALA A 111 -1.14 8.44 -19.76
N TYR A 112 -0.54 7.70 -18.82
CA TYR A 112 -0.75 7.96 -17.39
C TYR A 112 -0.21 9.33 -16.97
N GLY A 113 0.89 9.81 -17.59
CA GLY A 113 1.44 11.15 -17.35
C GLY A 113 0.43 12.25 -17.63
N ASP A 114 -0.27 12.18 -18.75
CA ASP A 114 -1.29 13.15 -19.13
C ASP A 114 -2.48 13.13 -18.14
N ALA A 115 -2.97 11.93 -17.80
CA ALA A 115 -4.04 11.78 -16.79
C ALA A 115 -3.62 12.29 -15.40
N ILE A 116 -2.36 12.10 -15.00
CA ILE A 116 -1.82 12.63 -13.74
C ILE A 116 -1.80 14.15 -13.76
N ALA A 117 -1.34 14.75 -14.87
CA ALA A 117 -1.28 16.20 -15.03
C ALA A 117 -2.69 16.84 -14.93
N GLU A 118 -3.67 16.31 -15.66
CA GLU A 118 -5.06 16.77 -15.60
C GLU A 118 -5.64 16.71 -14.18
N VAL A 119 -5.49 15.55 -13.50
CA VAL A 119 -5.98 15.39 -12.12
C VAL A 119 -5.29 16.38 -11.19
N ALA A 120 -3.97 16.56 -11.31
CA ALA A 120 -3.23 17.49 -10.48
C ALA A 120 -3.70 18.94 -10.69
N GLU A 121 -3.86 19.37 -11.94
CA GLU A 121 -4.34 20.71 -12.29
C GLU A 121 -5.76 20.96 -11.77
N GLU A 122 -6.70 20.02 -11.96
CA GLU A 122 -8.06 20.10 -11.43
C GLU A 122 -8.10 20.29 -9.91
N ARG A 123 -7.20 19.60 -9.19
CA ARG A 123 -7.12 19.67 -7.74
C ARG A 123 -6.44 20.95 -7.26
N ILE A 124 -5.33 21.34 -7.87
CA ILE A 124 -4.59 22.57 -7.56
C ILE A 124 -5.45 23.80 -7.78
N ALA A 125 -6.27 23.83 -8.84
CA ALA A 125 -7.20 24.93 -9.10
C ALA A 125 -8.20 25.18 -7.96
N ARG A 126 -8.48 24.18 -7.12
CA ARG A 126 -9.40 24.27 -5.98
C ARG A 126 -8.71 24.61 -4.66
N TRP A 127 -7.38 24.70 -4.65
CA TRP A 127 -6.65 24.98 -3.41
C TRP A 127 -6.96 26.40 -2.91
N PRO A 128 -7.09 26.56 -1.59
CA PRO A 128 -7.36 27.86 -1.01
C PRO A 128 -6.19 28.83 -1.24
N ARG A 129 -6.50 30.03 -1.70
CA ARG A 129 -5.50 31.10 -1.87
C ARG A 129 -5.52 32.03 -0.66
N GLY A 130 -4.34 32.51 -0.26
CA GLY A 130 -4.21 33.50 0.84
C GLY A 130 -4.41 32.94 2.26
N ARG A 131 -4.56 31.61 2.42
CA ARG A 131 -4.62 30.93 3.72
C ARG A 131 -3.85 29.63 3.73
N ALA A 132 -3.31 29.25 4.89
CA ALA A 132 -2.65 27.98 5.06
C ALA A 132 -3.64 26.81 5.00
N PHE A 133 -3.19 25.68 4.46
CA PHE A 133 -3.94 24.42 4.44
C PHE A 133 -2.99 23.22 4.60
N PRO A 134 -3.47 22.07 5.10
CA PRO A 134 -2.66 20.89 5.24
C PRO A 134 -2.37 20.26 3.88
N ALA A 135 -1.08 20.07 3.53
CA ALA A 135 -0.70 19.55 2.22
C ALA A 135 -1.02 18.06 2.05
N LEU A 136 -0.79 17.21 3.08
CA LEU A 136 -0.96 15.77 2.97
C LEU A 136 -2.38 15.33 2.52
N PRO A 137 -3.49 15.85 3.06
CA PRO A 137 -4.82 15.52 2.56
C PRO A 137 -5.05 15.86 1.09
N GLU A 138 -4.44 16.95 0.60
CA GLU A 138 -4.52 17.33 -0.81
C GLU A 138 -3.71 16.37 -1.70
N MET A 139 -2.54 15.96 -1.26
CA MET A 139 -1.74 14.94 -1.96
C MET A 139 -2.46 13.59 -1.98
N GLN A 140 -3.07 13.19 -0.87
CA GLN A 140 -3.91 11.99 -0.81
C GLN A 140 -5.11 12.07 -1.76
N ALA A 141 -5.74 13.23 -1.89
CA ALA A 141 -6.84 13.42 -2.82
C ALA A 141 -6.39 13.30 -4.29
N ILE A 142 -5.23 13.89 -4.63
CA ILE A 142 -4.64 13.77 -5.97
C ILE A 142 -4.31 12.30 -6.29
N THR A 143 -3.55 11.64 -5.42
CA THR A 143 -3.11 10.25 -5.68
C THR A 143 -4.27 9.27 -5.76
N LEU A 144 -5.33 9.47 -4.97
CA LEU A 144 -6.52 8.63 -5.08
C LEU A 144 -7.25 8.85 -6.41
N ASP A 145 -7.44 10.10 -6.84
CA ASP A 145 -8.09 10.39 -8.13
C ASP A 145 -7.26 9.86 -9.32
N VAL A 146 -5.93 9.96 -9.24
CA VAL A 146 -5.01 9.35 -10.24
C VAL A 146 -5.22 7.84 -10.31
N ILE A 147 -5.26 7.14 -9.17
CA ILE A 147 -5.49 5.71 -9.13
C ILE A 147 -6.88 5.36 -9.69
N MET A 148 -7.91 6.12 -9.33
CA MET A 148 -9.25 5.88 -9.86
C MET A 148 -9.33 6.04 -11.38
N ARG A 149 -8.53 6.92 -11.98
CA ARG A 149 -8.46 7.08 -13.44
C ARG A 149 -7.51 6.08 -14.10
N ALA A 150 -6.25 6.06 -13.69
CA ALA A 150 -5.21 5.29 -14.37
C ALA A 150 -5.29 3.78 -14.07
N VAL A 151 -5.61 3.40 -12.82
CA VAL A 151 -5.69 1.99 -12.43
C VAL A 151 -7.08 1.43 -12.67
N PHE A 152 -8.12 2.14 -12.23
CA PHE A 152 -9.50 1.68 -12.32
C PHE A 152 -10.26 2.14 -13.58
N GLY A 153 -9.69 2.99 -14.44
CA GLY A 153 -10.32 3.47 -15.66
C GLY A 153 -11.67 4.16 -15.41
N LEU A 154 -11.80 4.91 -14.31
CA LEU A 154 -13.07 5.54 -13.91
C LEU A 154 -13.09 7.00 -14.30
N ASP A 155 -13.50 7.30 -15.53
CA ASP A 155 -13.65 8.69 -16.02
C ASP A 155 -14.93 9.35 -15.53
N ASP A 156 -16.03 8.60 -15.39
CA ASP A 156 -17.29 9.14 -14.86
C ASP A 156 -17.14 9.57 -13.39
N PRO A 157 -17.38 10.86 -13.07
CA PRO A 157 -17.25 11.37 -11.71
C PRO A 157 -18.22 10.75 -10.69
N ALA A 158 -19.40 10.33 -11.11
CA ALA A 158 -20.38 9.72 -10.21
C ALA A 158 -19.89 8.31 -9.80
N ARG A 159 -19.41 7.55 -10.76
CA ARG A 159 -18.88 6.21 -10.57
C ARG A 159 -17.58 6.22 -9.77
N ARG A 160 -16.68 7.17 -10.08
CA ARG A 160 -15.45 7.40 -9.32
C ARG A 160 -15.74 7.67 -7.84
N ARG A 161 -16.79 8.46 -7.53
CA ARG A 161 -17.22 8.69 -6.14
C ARG A 161 -17.81 7.44 -5.49
N ALA A 162 -18.64 6.70 -6.23
CA ALA A 162 -19.31 5.50 -5.70
C ALA A 162 -18.29 4.42 -5.29
N ILE A 163 -17.26 4.18 -6.10
CA ILE A 163 -16.20 3.21 -5.82
C ILE A 163 -15.14 3.80 -4.88
N GLY A 164 -14.71 5.02 -5.11
CA GLY A 164 -13.63 5.64 -4.33
C GLY A 164 -14.00 5.95 -2.88
N ALA A 165 -15.29 6.22 -2.56
CA ALA A 165 -15.67 6.54 -1.18
C ALA A 165 -15.54 5.34 -0.21
N PRO A 166 -16.00 4.11 -0.53
CA PRO A 166 -15.73 2.94 0.30
C PRO A 166 -14.24 2.62 0.43
N LEU A 167 -13.48 2.71 -0.67
CA LEU A 167 -12.03 2.49 -0.67
C LEU A 167 -11.29 3.49 0.22
N ARG A 168 -11.63 4.78 0.13
CA ARG A 168 -11.09 5.82 1.02
C ARG A 168 -11.39 5.51 2.49
N ARG A 169 -12.62 5.12 2.84
CA ARG A 169 -12.96 4.74 4.23
C ARG A 169 -12.11 3.58 4.73
N LEU A 170 -11.80 2.61 3.86
CA LEU A 170 -10.90 1.51 4.20
C LEU A 170 -9.47 2.01 4.45
N LEU A 171 -8.91 2.82 3.56
CA LEU A 171 -7.59 3.45 3.73
C LEU A 171 -7.52 4.27 5.02
N ASP A 172 -8.52 5.13 5.27
CA ASP A 172 -8.62 5.92 6.51
C ASP A 172 -8.68 5.05 7.77
N SER A 173 -9.24 3.83 7.68
CA SER A 173 -9.36 2.93 8.83
C SER A 173 -8.01 2.38 9.30
N VAL A 174 -7.01 2.32 8.41
CA VAL A 174 -5.65 1.85 8.68
C VAL A 174 -4.58 2.95 8.52
N GLY A 175 -4.96 4.13 8.06
CA GLY A 175 -4.04 5.22 7.71
C GLY A 175 -3.36 5.92 8.90
N THR A 176 -3.66 5.60 10.14
CA THR A 176 -3.01 6.19 11.30
C THR A 176 -2.35 5.14 12.19
N ARG A 177 -1.11 5.43 12.63
CA ARG A 177 -0.34 4.54 13.53
C ARG A 177 -1.12 4.14 14.77
N GLY A 178 -1.89 5.07 15.35
CA GLY A 178 -2.73 4.81 16.53
C GLY A 178 -3.85 3.80 16.25
N ARG A 179 -4.47 3.85 15.07
CA ARG A 179 -5.50 2.87 14.67
C ARG A 179 -4.91 1.49 14.41
N VAL A 180 -3.76 1.43 13.75
CA VAL A 180 -3.04 0.16 13.52
C VAL A 180 -2.61 -0.43 14.86
N LEU A 181 -2.07 0.38 15.78
CA LEU A 181 -1.73 -0.09 17.13
C LEU A 181 -2.96 -0.60 17.89
N LEU A 182 -4.09 0.12 17.82
CA LEU A 182 -5.34 -0.31 18.44
C LEU A 182 -5.83 -1.66 17.88
N LEU A 183 -5.79 -1.84 16.57
CA LEU A 183 -6.10 -3.12 15.91
C LEU A 183 -5.13 -4.21 16.37
N ALA A 184 -3.82 -3.95 16.42
CA ALA A 184 -2.82 -4.91 16.86
C ALA A 184 -3.02 -5.34 18.33
N LEU A 185 -3.32 -4.39 19.22
CA LEU A 185 -3.55 -4.65 20.66
C LEU A 185 -4.89 -5.33 20.94
N THR A 186 -5.86 -5.17 20.06
CA THR A 186 -7.20 -5.78 20.19
C THR A 186 -7.35 -7.02 19.32
N SER A 187 -6.29 -7.50 18.69
CA SER A 187 -6.30 -8.74 17.91
C SER A 187 -6.78 -9.90 18.77
N GLY A 188 -7.70 -10.71 18.24
CA GLY A 188 -8.31 -11.82 18.97
C GLY A 188 -9.49 -11.44 19.87
N ARG A 189 -9.82 -10.15 20.06
CA ARG A 189 -11.03 -9.73 20.78
C ARG A 189 -12.23 -9.76 19.84
N THR A 190 -13.16 -10.68 20.10
CA THR A 190 -14.40 -10.82 19.35
C THR A 190 -15.53 -10.04 20.05
N GLY A 191 -16.26 -9.22 19.29
CA GLY A 191 -17.42 -8.46 19.77
C GLY A 191 -17.89 -7.47 18.70
N ARG A 192 -19.23 -7.28 18.59
CA ARG A 192 -19.84 -6.41 17.54
C ARG A 192 -19.36 -4.96 17.56
N LEU A 193 -18.85 -4.48 18.70
CA LEU A 193 -18.33 -3.13 18.90
C LEU A 193 -16.79 -3.06 18.90
N SER A 194 -16.10 -4.18 18.65
CA SER A 194 -14.65 -4.19 18.62
C SER A 194 -14.09 -3.37 17.44
N PRO A 195 -12.88 -2.80 17.54
CA PRO A 195 -12.21 -2.14 16.42
C PRO A 195 -12.12 -3.04 15.19
N TRP A 196 -11.92 -4.35 15.39
CA TRP A 196 -11.90 -5.36 14.34
C TRP A 196 -13.24 -5.54 13.63
N ALA A 197 -14.35 -5.52 14.36
CA ALA A 197 -15.69 -5.61 13.77
C ALA A 197 -15.99 -4.38 12.90
N ARG A 198 -15.56 -3.20 13.35
CA ARG A 198 -15.66 -1.96 12.56
C ARG A 198 -14.81 -2.03 11.30
N PHE A 199 -13.56 -2.42 11.43
CA PHE A 199 -12.65 -2.62 10.29
C PHE A 199 -13.22 -3.64 9.29
N ALA A 200 -13.66 -4.81 9.77
CA ALA A 200 -14.24 -5.86 8.92
C ALA A 200 -15.51 -5.40 8.17
N ARG A 201 -16.29 -4.49 8.74
CA ARG A 201 -17.45 -3.91 8.06
C ARG A 201 -17.00 -2.98 6.92
N VAL A 202 -16.08 -2.07 7.21
CA VAL A 202 -15.55 -1.12 6.20
C VAL A 202 -14.86 -1.88 5.06
N ARG A 203 -14.12 -2.95 5.39
CA ARG A 203 -13.52 -3.83 4.39
C ARG A 203 -14.56 -4.49 3.51
N ARG A 204 -15.63 -5.06 4.09
CA ARG A 204 -16.71 -5.68 3.30
C ARG A 204 -17.41 -4.69 2.36
N GLU A 205 -17.58 -3.44 2.78
CA GLU A 205 -18.14 -2.39 1.92
C GLU A 205 -17.20 -2.10 0.73
N ALA A 206 -15.89 -2.03 0.96
CA ALA A 206 -14.90 -1.86 -0.09
C ALA A 206 -14.81 -3.08 -1.02
N ASP A 207 -14.83 -4.30 -0.46
CA ASP A 207 -14.83 -5.54 -1.23
C ASP A 207 -16.07 -5.64 -2.13
N ALA A 208 -17.24 -5.27 -1.63
CA ALA A 208 -18.50 -5.33 -2.39
C ALA A 208 -18.45 -4.47 -3.66
N VAL A 209 -17.96 -3.24 -3.57
CA VAL A 209 -17.86 -2.37 -4.77
C VAL A 209 -16.80 -2.84 -5.75
N LEU A 210 -15.74 -3.49 -5.28
CA LEU A 210 -14.71 -4.06 -6.16
C LEU A 210 -15.24 -5.30 -6.90
N TYR A 211 -15.88 -6.22 -6.19
CA TYR A 211 -16.46 -7.42 -6.83
C TYR A 211 -17.61 -7.05 -7.79
N GLU A 212 -18.43 -6.06 -7.47
CA GLU A 212 -19.45 -5.54 -8.39
C GLU A 212 -18.80 -4.99 -9.66
N GLU A 213 -17.72 -4.22 -9.53
CA GLU A 213 -17.00 -3.69 -10.68
C GLU A 213 -16.30 -4.78 -11.50
N ILE A 214 -15.70 -5.79 -10.85
CA ILE A 214 -15.12 -6.95 -11.52
C ILE A 214 -16.18 -7.70 -12.34
N ALA A 215 -17.31 -8.01 -11.70
CA ALA A 215 -18.40 -8.72 -12.35
C ALA A 215 -18.96 -7.93 -13.56
N ARG A 216 -19.13 -6.61 -13.41
CA ARG A 216 -19.59 -5.75 -14.49
C ARG A 216 -18.63 -5.75 -15.68
N ARG A 217 -17.32 -5.62 -15.43
CA ARG A 217 -16.30 -5.61 -16.50
C ARG A 217 -16.17 -6.97 -17.17
N ARG A 218 -16.29 -8.07 -16.43
CA ARG A 218 -16.29 -9.41 -17.04
C ARG A 218 -17.52 -9.67 -17.93
N ALA A 219 -18.66 -9.04 -17.61
CA ALA A 219 -19.87 -9.13 -18.45
C ALA A 219 -19.81 -8.23 -19.69
N ASP A 220 -18.94 -7.23 -19.70
CA ASP A 220 -18.74 -6.31 -20.83
C ASP A 220 -17.63 -6.83 -21.74
N SER A 221 -18.00 -7.26 -22.95
CA SER A 221 -17.04 -7.84 -23.92
C SER A 221 -15.95 -6.87 -24.37
N GLY A 222 -16.17 -5.55 -24.25
CA GLY A 222 -15.20 -4.51 -24.59
C GLY A 222 -14.30 -4.07 -23.42
N ALA A 223 -14.59 -4.50 -22.20
CA ALA A 223 -13.88 -4.02 -21.01
C ALA A 223 -12.39 -4.45 -20.96
N ALA A 224 -12.03 -5.53 -21.64
CA ALA A 224 -10.63 -5.98 -21.76
C ALA A 224 -9.82 -5.20 -22.81
N GLU A 225 -10.47 -4.35 -23.61
CA GLU A 225 -9.82 -3.52 -24.63
C GLU A 225 -9.37 -2.13 -24.07
N GLY A 226 -9.69 -1.85 -22.80
CA GLY A 226 -9.29 -0.61 -22.14
C GLY A 226 -7.79 -0.51 -21.87
N ASP A 227 -7.28 0.73 -21.83
CA ASP A 227 -5.86 1.02 -21.55
C ASP A 227 -5.55 1.16 -20.05
N ASP A 228 -6.55 1.11 -19.19
CA ASP A 228 -6.37 1.16 -17.74
C ASP A 228 -5.81 -0.16 -17.20
N VAL A 229 -5.14 -0.07 -16.04
CA VAL A 229 -4.47 -1.25 -15.43
C VAL A 229 -5.46 -2.37 -15.13
N PHE A 230 -6.67 -2.06 -14.69
CA PHE A 230 -7.69 -3.05 -14.39
C PHE A 230 -8.10 -3.85 -15.64
N SER A 231 -8.34 -3.18 -16.77
CA SER A 231 -8.65 -3.83 -18.05
C SER A 231 -7.53 -4.76 -18.50
N LEU A 232 -6.29 -4.32 -18.33
CA LEU A 232 -5.11 -5.13 -18.67
C LEU A 232 -4.97 -6.36 -17.77
N LEU A 233 -5.26 -6.23 -16.47
CA LEU A 233 -5.26 -7.37 -15.54
C LEU A 233 -6.40 -8.37 -15.84
N LEU A 234 -7.57 -7.89 -16.28
CA LEU A 234 -8.66 -8.73 -16.74
C LEU A 234 -8.28 -9.56 -17.97
N ALA A 235 -7.53 -8.94 -18.89
CA ALA A 235 -7.05 -9.58 -20.11
C ALA A 235 -5.83 -10.49 -19.88
N ALA A 236 -5.07 -10.27 -18.79
CA ALA A 236 -3.85 -11.00 -18.51
C ALA A 236 -4.09 -12.50 -18.40
N ARG A 237 -3.15 -13.27 -18.91
CA ARG A 237 -3.11 -14.75 -18.84
C ARG A 237 -1.71 -15.16 -18.38
N ASP A 238 -1.66 -16.20 -17.58
CA ASP A 238 -0.39 -16.82 -17.20
C ASP A 238 0.15 -17.75 -18.31
N GLU A 239 1.22 -18.48 -18.01
CA GLU A 239 1.89 -19.38 -18.96
C GLU A 239 1.00 -20.57 -19.40
N ASP A 240 0.01 -20.93 -18.58
CA ASP A 240 -0.97 -21.98 -18.87
C ASP A 240 -2.23 -21.45 -19.55
N GLY A 241 -2.30 -20.13 -19.80
CA GLY A 241 -3.45 -19.45 -20.41
C GLY A 241 -4.56 -19.09 -19.41
N GLU A 242 -4.35 -19.29 -18.11
CA GLU A 242 -5.35 -19.05 -17.08
C GLU A 242 -5.39 -17.57 -16.66
N PRO A 243 -6.59 -16.98 -16.49
CA PRO A 243 -6.73 -15.62 -16.00
C PRO A 243 -6.53 -15.52 -14.49
N LEU A 244 -6.41 -14.29 -13.97
CA LEU A 244 -6.63 -14.03 -12.56
C LEU A 244 -8.08 -14.33 -12.17
N THR A 245 -8.28 -15.05 -11.07
CA THR A 245 -9.61 -15.22 -10.46
C THR A 245 -10.13 -13.87 -9.92
N ASP A 246 -11.43 -13.78 -9.64
CA ASP A 246 -12.01 -12.55 -9.08
C ASP A 246 -11.39 -12.17 -7.74
N THR A 247 -10.98 -13.16 -6.94
CA THR A 247 -10.32 -12.93 -5.66
C THR A 247 -8.90 -12.42 -5.86
N GLU A 248 -8.11 -13.04 -6.72
CA GLU A 248 -6.76 -12.57 -7.06
C GLU A 248 -6.80 -11.15 -7.64
N LEU A 249 -7.71 -10.91 -8.58
CA LEU A 249 -7.88 -9.59 -9.20
C LEU A 249 -8.27 -8.51 -8.17
N ARG A 250 -9.21 -8.82 -7.26
CA ARG A 250 -9.57 -7.93 -6.14
C ARG A 250 -8.35 -7.63 -5.26
N ASP A 251 -7.56 -8.66 -4.93
CA ASP A 251 -6.40 -8.54 -4.05
C ASP A 251 -5.28 -7.71 -4.71
N GLU A 252 -5.08 -7.87 -6.01
CA GLU A 252 -4.11 -7.05 -6.76
C GLU A 252 -4.58 -5.60 -6.95
N LEU A 253 -5.86 -5.35 -7.20
CA LEU A 253 -6.40 -4.00 -7.24
C LEU A 253 -6.25 -3.28 -5.89
N MET A 254 -6.47 -3.98 -4.78
CA MET A 254 -6.22 -3.45 -3.44
C MET A 254 -4.74 -3.20 -3.20
N THR A 255 -3.87 -4.06 -3.70
CA THR A 255 -2.42 -3.90 -3.62
C THR A 255 -1.98 -2.63 -4.33
N LEU A 256 -2.41 -2.43 -5.57
CA LEU A 256 -2.10 -1.24 -6.35
C LEU A 256 -2.64 0.04 -5.71
N LEU A 257 -3.86 -0.02 -5.18
CA LEU A 257 -4.46 1.11 -4.47
C LEU A 257 -3.62 1.52 -3.26
N ILE A 258 -3.27 0.58 -2.39
CA ILE A 258 -2.55 0.89 -1.14
C ILE A 258 -1.12 1.31 -1.44
N ALA A 259 -0.43 0.58 -2.32
CA ALA A 259 0.96 0.89 -2.68
C ALA A 259 1.09 2.25 -3.36
N GLY A 260 0.18 2.60 -4.28
CA GLY A 260 0.26 3.83 -5.05
C GLY A 260 -0.27 5.08 -4.32
N HIS A 261 -1.25 4.91 -3.43
CA HIS A 261 -1.92 6.05 -2.79
C HIS A 261 -1.08 6.69 -1.68
N GLU A 262 -0.84 5.96 -0.60
CA GLU A 262 -0.28 6.54 0.64
C GLU A 262 1.20 6.86 0.52
N THR A 263 1.97 6.02 -0.17
CA THR A 263 3.41 6.23 -0.35
C THR A 263 3.69 7.47 -1.18
N THR A 264 3.00 7.61 -2.30
CA THR A 264 3.15 8.74 -3.22
C THR A 264 2.65 10.04 -2.58
N ALA A 265 1.49 10.03 -1.92
CA ALA A 265 0.97 11.20 -1.23
C ALA A 265 1.93 11.72 -0.14
N THR A 266 2.51 10.81 0.63
CA THR A 266 3.49 11.15 1.67
C THR A 266 4.76 11.72 1.05
N ALA A 267 5.29 11.12 -0.01
CA ALA A 267 6.47 11.62 -0.71
C ALA A 267 6.25 13.02 -1.29
N LEU A 268 5.09 13.27 -1.92
CA LEU A 268 4.72 14.58 -2.44
C LEU A 268 4.58 15.63 -1.34
N ALA A 269 3.95 15.29 -0.21
CA ALA A 269 3.81 16.20 0.93
C ALA A 269 5.19 16.59 1.51
N TRP A 270 6.11 15.65 1.61
CA TRP A 270 7.51 15.92 2.02
C TRP A 270 8.26 16.74 0.98
N ALA A 271 8.08 16.47 -0.30
CA ALA A 271 8.69 17.26 -1.38
C ALA A 271 8.24 18.72 -1.32
N LEU A 272 6.94 18.97 -1.16
CA LEU A 272 6.40 20.34 -1.00
C LEU A 272 6.98 21.03 0.25
N GLU A 273 7.06 20.33 1.38
CA GLU A 273 7.65 20.88 2.60
C GLU A 273 9.10 21.32 2.37
N ARG A 274 9.89 20.50 1.70
CA ARG A 274 11.29 20.80 1.38
C ARG A 274 11.45 21.95 0.40
N LEU A 275 10.61 22.01 -0.63
CA LEU A 275 10.60 23.08 -1.62
C LEU A 275 10.29 24.43 -0.99
N VAL A 276 9.25 24.50 -0.15
CA VAL A 276 8.87 25.73 0.57
C VAL A 276 9.98 26.20 1.51
N ARG A 277 10.70 25.28 2.15
CA ARG A 277 11.83 25.60 3.05
C ARG A 277 13.15 25.90 2.32
N THR A 278 13.22 25.67 1.02
CA THR A 278 14.45 25.86 0.24
C THR A 278 14.17 26.76 -0.97
N PRO A 279 14.03 28.11 -0.75
CA PRO A 279 13.63 29.06 -1.80
C PRO A 279 14.54 29.01 -3.05
N ALA A 280 15.83 28.76 -2.88
CA ALA A 280 16.77 28.65 -4.00
C ALA A 280 16.47 27.46 -4.93
N VAL A 281 15.90 26.35 -4.42
CA VAL A 281 15.45 25.21 -5.23
C VAL A 281 14.10 25.54 -5.87
N LEU A 282 13.18 26.14 -5.14
CA LEU A 282 11.87 26.53 -5.65
C LEU A 282 11.98 27.53 -6.82
N GLN A 283 12.96 28.44 -6.80
CA GLN A 283 13.19 29.40 -7.90
C GLN A 283 13.76 28.76 -9.18
N ARG A 284 14.30 27.55 -9.10
CA ARG A 284 14.87 26.80 -10.23
C ARG A 284 13.89 25.86 -10.92
N LEU A 285 12.76 25.59 -10.28
CA LEU A 285 11.63 24.83 -10.83
C LEU A 285 10.71 25.74 -11.65
#